data_6d6e4ce2099405d2932878efa46f28b2
#
_entry.id   6d6e4ce2099405d2932878efa46f28b2
#
_cell.length_a   1.000
_cell.length_b   1.000
_cell.length_c   1.000
_cell.angle_alpha   90.00
_cell.angle_beta   90.00
_cell.angle_gamma   90.00
#
_symmetry.space_group_name_H-M   'P 1'
#
loop_
_entity.id
_entity.type
_entity.pdbx_description
1 polymer ?
#
loop_
_entity_poly.entity_id
_entity_poly.type
_entity_poly.pdbx_seq_one_letter_code
_entity_poly.pdbx_strand_id
1 'polypeptide(L)'
;MAFRPVCAQRRPGPPSGSLESASMSDPTLYDQVGGMPFFEQLVDRFYEGVGGDEVLLPLYPEQGDMAGARRRLTLFLVQYWGGPTTYLEERGHPRLRARHSPYSIGQLERDRWLFHMRAAIDESGADSDIRECLHEYMTMAADAMRNVEEVPAGG
;
A
#
# COMPACT_ATOMS: atom_id res chain seq x y z
N MET A 1 14.33 -12.59 -18.23
CA MET A 1 13.19 -12.72 -18.81
C MET A 1 12.14 -11.76 -18.30
N ALA A 2 11.49 -11.27 -19.12
CA ALA A 2 10.66 -10.16 -18.82
C ALA A 2 9.36 -10.57 -18.15
N PHE A 3 9.48 -11.41 -17.19
CA PHE A 3 8.28 -11.80 -16.51
C PHE A 3 7.65 -10.60 -15.83
N ARG A 4 6.39 -10.43 -16.04
CA ARG A 4 5.70 -9.34 -15.42
C ARG A 4 4.78 -9.84 -14.34
N PRO A 5 4.80 -9.21 -13.20
CA PRO A 5 3.90 -9.61 -12.14
C PRO A 5 2.47 -9.49 -12.60
N VAL A 6 1.64 -10.31 -12.05
CA VAL A 6 0.24 -10.32 -12.39
C VAL A 6 -0.37 -8.94 -12.20
N CYS A 7 0.02 -8.27 -11.15
CA CYS A 7 -0.56 -6.96 -10.86
C CYS A 7 -0.28 -5.95 -11.96
N ALA A 8 0.85 -6.05 -12.60
CA ALA A 8 1.16 -5.10 -13.65
C ALA A 8 0.26 -5.25 -14.83
N GLN A 9 -0.27 -6.43 -15.02
CA GLN A 9 -1.15 -6.67 -16.13
C GLN A 9 -2.58 -6.37 -15.83
N ARG A 10 -2.88 -6.24 -14.58
CA ARG A 10 -4.26 -5.98 -14.18
C ARG A 10 -4.53 -4.54 -13.90
N ARG A 11 -3.68 -3.68 -14.40
CA ARG A 11 -3.94 -2.30 -14.18
C ARG A 11 -5.26 -1.96 -14.77
N PRO A 12 -5.95 -1.04 -14.18
CA PRO A 12 -7.24 -0.59 -14.67
C PRO A 12 -7.03 0.14 -15.97
N GLY A 13 -6.98 -0.58 -17.01
CA GLY A 13 -6.80 0.03 -18.30
C GLY A 13 -8.10 0.61 -18.78
N PRO A 14 -8.03 1.34 -19.87
CA PRO A 14 -9.21 1.89 -20.46
C PRO A 14 -10.07 0.78 -20.99
N PRO A 15 -11.31 0.92 -20.92
CA PRO A 15 -12.22 -0.11 -21.35
C PRO A 15 -12.27 -0.24 -22.83
N SER A 16 -11.56 0.30 -23.54
CA SER A 16 -11.40 0.13 -24.95
C SER A 16 -12.57 -0.50 -25.66
N GLY A 17 -13.67 -0.26 -25.32
CA GLY A 17 -14.78 -0.67 -26.10
C GLY A 17 -15.19 -2.12 -26.06
N SER A 18 -14.36 -2.95 -25.65
CA SER A 18 -14.79 -4.31 -25.59
C SER A 18 -15.48 -4.58 -24.34
N LEU A 19 -16.51 -3.88 -24.16
CA LEU A 19 -17.17 -3.96 -22.94
C LEU A 19 -17.59 -5.32 -22.60
N GLU A 20 -18.01 -6.07 -23.54
CA GLU A 20 -18.46 -7.38 -23.20
C GLU A 20 -17.33 -8.20 -22.64
N SER A 21 -16.21 -8.15 -23.24
CA SER A 21 -15.14 -8.94 -22.69
C SER A 21 -14.67 -8.33 -21.41
N ALA A 22 -14.84 -7.05 -21.27
CA ALA A 22 -14.41 -6.44 -20.03
C ALA A 22 -15.16 -7.01 -18.87
N SER A 23 -16.42 -7.30 -19.04
CA SER A 23 -17.16 -7.81 -17.92
C SER A 23 -16.70 -9.18 -17.54
N MET A 24 -16.12 -9.88 -18.48
CA MET A 24 -15.58 -11.18 -18.17
C MET A 24 -14.12 -11.12 -17.88
N SER A 25 -13.62 -9.93 -17.69
CA SER A 25 -12.20 -9.76 -17.54
C SER A 25 -11.67 -10.43 -16.33
N ASP A 26 -10.38 -10.52 -16.28
CA ASP A 26 -9.68 -11.14 -15.19
C ASP A 26 -10.01 -10.47 -13.87
N PRO A 27 -10.03 -11.24 -12.81
CA PRO A 27 -10.27 -10.65 -11.51
C PRO A 27 -9.13 -9.71 -11.12
N THR A 28 -9.48 -8.69 -10.38
CA THR A 28 -8.46 -7.78 -9.85
C THR A 28 -7.74 -8.47 -8.71
N LEU A 29 -6.64 -7.88 -8.28
CA LEU A 29 -5.95 -8.42 -7.13
C LEU A 29 -6.88 -8.44 -5.92
N TYR A 30 -7.69 -7.39 -5.77
CA TYR A 30 -8.68 -7.35 -4.71
C TYR A 30 -9.57 -8.60 -4.74
N ASP A 31 -10.04 -8.96 -5.92
CA ASP A 31 -10.88 -10.16 -6.05
C ASP A 31 -10.12 -11.42 -5.72
N GLN A 32 -8.88 -11.49 -6.18
CA GLN A 32 -8.09 -12.71 -6.04
C GLN A 32 -7.76 -13.02 -4.59
N VAL A 33 -7.65 -12.01 -3.74
CA VAL A 33 -7.30 -12.26 -2.35
C VAL A 33 -8.51 -12.36 -1.44
N GLY A 34 -9.71 -12.26 -1.99
CA GLY A 34 -10.90 -12.41 -1.19
C GLY A 34 -11.50 -11.12 -0.67
N GLY A 35 -11.04 -9.99 -1.16
CA GLY A 35 -11.69 -8.74 -0.86
C GLY A 35 -11.19 -8.05 0.39
N MET A 36 -12.06 -7.30 1.00
CA MET A 36 -11.73 -6.43 2.12
C MET A 36 -11.03 -7.15 3.28
N PRO A 37 -11.48 -8.35 3.70
CA PRO A 37 -10.84 -8.97 4.88
C PRO A 37 -9.34 -9.19 4.72
N PHE A 38 -8.89 -9.49 3.52
CA PHE A 38 -7.45 -9.66 3.31
C PHE A 38 -6.71 -8.37 3.63
N PHE A 39 -7.23 -7.26 3.13
CA PHE A 39 -6.55 -5.98 3.34
C PHE A 39 -6.65 -5.52 4.78
N GLU A 40 -7.76 -5.81 5.44
CA GLU A 40 -7.88 -5.49 6.85
C GLU A 40 -6.83 -6.21 7.67
N GLN A 41 -6.64 -7.50 7.40
CA GLN A 41 -5.65 -8.27 8.14
C GLN A 41 -4.24 -7.82 7.82
N LEU A 42 -3.99 -7.52 6.57
CA LEU A 42 -2.67 -7.05 6.16
C LEU A 42 -2.32 -5.77 6.89
N VAL A 43 -3.25 -4.83 6.90
CA VAL A 43 -3.02 -3.54 7.54
C VAL A 43 -2.90 -3.69 9.06
N ASP A 44 -3.69 -4.57 9.64
CA ASP A 44 -3.59 -4.81 11.08
C ASP A 44 -2.20 -5.31 11.45
N ARG A 45 -1.68 -6.26 10.69
CA ARG A 45 -0.34 -6.78 10.97
C ARG A 45 0.71 -5.70 10.80
N PHE A 46 0.54 -4.88 9.78
CA PHE A 46 1.47 -3.79 9.55
C PHE A 46 1.51 -2.85 10.75
N TYR A 47 0.34 -2.46 11.24
CA TYR A 47 0.30 -1.50 12.34
C TYR A 47 0.69 -2.11 13.67
N GLU A 48 0.58 -3.43 13.82
CA GLU A 48 1.15 -4.06 15.00
C GLU A 48 2.65 -3.81 15.06
N GLY A 49 3.32 -3.89 13.91
CA GLY A 49 4.74 -3.60 13.87
C GLY A 49 5.02 -2.13 14.12
N VAL A 50 4.25 -1.27 13.49
CA VAL A 50 4.45 0.17 13.63
C VAL A 50 4.28 0.61 15.08
N GLY A 51 3.32 0.02 15.77
CA GLY A 51 3.06 0.42 17.15
C GLY A 51 4.21 0.17 18.10
N GLY A 52 5.10 -0.75 17.74
CA GLY A 52 6.29 -0.99 18.54
C GLY A 52 7.55 -0.40 17.96
N ASP A 53 7.44 0.44 16.95
CA ASP A 53 8.60 0.96 16.24
C ASP A 53 8.86 2.41 16.63
N GLU A 54 9.98 2.64 17.31
CA GLU A 54 10.31 3.97 17.81
C GLU A 54 10.56 4.98 16.69
N VAL A 55 10.93 4.49 15.52
CA VAL A 55 11.20 5.39 14.40
C VAL A 55 9.90 5.85 13.75
N LEU A 56 8.96 4.94 13.57
CA LEU A 56 7.74 5.24 12.85
C LEU A 56 6.64 5.83 13.70
N LEU A 57 6.50 5.34 14.91
CA LEU A 57 5.38 5.76 15.73
C LEU A 57 5.24 7.26 15.88
N PRO A 58 6.34 8.01 16.07
CA PRO A 58 6.22 9.46 16.20
C PRO A 58 5.66 10.15 14.98
N LEU A 59 5.69 9.50 13.82
CA LEU A 59 5.15 10.11 12.62
C LEU A 59 3.64 10.05 12.55
N TYR A 60 3.02 9.29 13.44
CA TYR A 60 1.57 9.16 13.42
C TYR A 60 0.97 10.03 14.52
N PRO A 61 0.15 11.01 14.13
CA PRO A 61 -0.41 11.92 15.14
C PRO A 61 -1.30 11.20 16.16
N GLU A 62 -1.84 10.07 15.76
CA GLU A 62 -2.79 9.36 16.62
C GLU A 62 -2.11 8.17 17.28
N GLN A 63 -0.96 8.39 17.86
CA GLN A 63 -0.14 7.28 18.36
C GLN A 63 -0.89 6.34 19.30
N GLY A 64 -1.80 6.86 20.10
CA GLY A 64 -2.52 6.01 21.03
C GLY A 64 -3.68 5.29 20.41
N ASP A 65 -4.12 5.73 19.26
CA ASP A 65 -5.28 5.13 18.61
C ASP A 65 -5.05 5.16 17.11
N MET A 66 -4.61 4.06 16.59
CA MET A 66 -4.27 3.96 15.17
C MET A 66 -5.45 3.54 14.31
N ALA A 67 -6.65 3.52 14.88
CA ALA A 67 -7.82 3.05 14.14
C ALA A 67 -8.05 3.88 12.87
N GLY A 68 -7.90 5.18 12.99
CA GLY A 68 -8.08 6.04 11.82
C GLY A 68 -7.05 5.77 10.75
N ALA A 69 -5.80 5.62 11.16
CA ALA A 69 -4.73 5.32 10.20
C ALA A 69 -4.96 3.97 9.54
N ARG A 70 -5.36 2.97 10.33
CA ARG A 70 -5.65 1.65 9.77
C ARG A 70 -6.76 1.73 8.73
N ARG A 71 -7.81 2.44 9.05
CA ARG A 71 -8.93 2.55 8.12
C ARG A 71 -8.49 3.23 6.82
N ARG A 72 -7.75 4.31 6.94
CA ARG A 72 -7.33 5.05 5.74
C ARG A 72 -6.46 4.19 4.84
N LEU A 73 -5.50 3.50 5.43
CA LEU A 73 -4.62 2.66 4.62
C LEU A 73 -5.39 1.50 4.00
N THR A 74 -6.27 0.87 4.78
CA THR A 74 -7.06 -0.23 4.25
C THR A 74 -7.89 0.23 3.06
N LEU A 75 -8.60 1.33 3.20
CA LEU A 75 -9.46 1.80 2.12
C LEU A 75 -8.67 2.22 0.90
N PHE A 76 -7.49 2.82 1.12
CA PHE A 76 -6.65 3.20 0.00
C PHE A 76 -6.18 1.96 -0.77
N LEU A 77 -5.70 0.95 -0.06
CA LEU A 77 -5.21 -0.25 -0.72
C LEU A 77 -6.34 -0.99 -1.44
N VAL A 78 -7.49 -1.06 -0.80
CA VAL A 78 -8.65 -1.70 -1.42
C VAL A 78 -8.96 -1.02 -2.74
N GLN A 79 -9.01 0.29 -2.73
CA GLN A 79 -9.32 1.02 -3.96
C GLN A 79 -8.24 0.85 -5.01
N TYR A 80 -6.99 0.93 -4.59
CA TYR A 80 -5.88 0.82 -5.53
C TYR A 80 -5.89 -0.51 -6.26
N TRP A 81 -6.24 -1.57 -5.56
CA TRP A 81 -6.16 -2.91 -6.12
C TRP A 81 -7.46 -3.40 -6.72
N GLY A 82 -8.42 -2.53 -6.93
CA GLY A 82 -9.60 -2.86 -7.71
C GLY A 82 -10.89 -3.02 -6.93
N GLY A 83 -10.88 -2.70 -5.66
CA GLY A 83 -12.09 -2.78 -4.85
C GLY A 83 -12.87 -1.48 -4.89
N PRO A 84 -13.79 -1.33 -3.94
CA PRO A 84 -14.62 -0.13 -3.89
C PRO A 84 -13.82 1.15 -3.74
N THR A 85 -14.38 2.22 -4.23
CA THR A 85 -13.72 3.52 -4.21
C THR A 85 -14.12 4.34 -2.99
N THR A 86 -14.30 3.70 -1.88
CA THR A 86 -14.69 4.36 -0.65
C THR A 86 -13.70 5.43 -0.24
N TYR A 87 -12.41 5.17 -0.42
CA TYR A 87 -11.41 6.16 -0.06
C TYR A 87 -11.65 7.46 -0.84
N LEU A 88 -11.85 7.34 -2.14
CA LEU A 88 -12.08 8.51 -2.98
C LEU A 88 -13.32 9.27 -2.54
N GLU A 89 -14.36 8.54 -2.19
CA GLU A 89 -15.61 9.17 -1.78
C GLU A 89 -15.47 9.91 -0.47
N GLU A 90 -14.67 9.40 0.43
CA GLU A 90 -14.53 10.02 1.75
C GLU A 90 -13.45 11.09 1.78
N ARG A 91 -12.38 10.91 1.03
CA ARG A 91 -11.22 11.78 1.17
C ARG A 91 -10.75 12.43 -0.12
N GLY A 92 -11.34 12.07 -1.23
CA GLY A 92 -10.90 12.59 -2.51
C GLY A 92 -9.64 11.88 -2.99
N HIS A 93 -8.92 12.51 -3.87
CA HIS A 93 -7.71 11.92 -4.42
C HIS A 93 -6.70 11.60 -3.32
N PRO A 94 -6.00 10.48 -3.43
CA PRO A 94 -5.03 10.12 -2.41
C PRO A 94 -3.92 11.16 -2.23
N ARG A 95 -3.36 11.66 -3.31
CA ARG A 95 -2.30 12.68 -3.22
C ARG A 95 -1.29 12.31 -2.15
N LEU A 96 -0.74 11.12 -2.27
CA LEU A 96 0.07 10.58 -1.19
C LEU A 96 1.25 11.45 -0.82
N ARG A 97 1.97 11.96 -1.81
CA ARG A 97 3.11 12.79 -1.49
C ARG A 97 2.71 14.05 -0.74
N ALA A 98 1.62 14.69 -1.20
CA ALA A 98 1.17 15.90 -0.54
C ALA A 98 0.73 15.63 0.89
N ARG A 99 0.03 14.52 1.09
CA ARG A 99 -0.45 14.20 2.44
C ARG A 99 0.69 13.85 3.38
N HIS A 100 1.82 13.40 2.85
CA HIS A 100 2.96 13.06 3.69
C HIS A 100 3.96 14.20 3.83
N SER A 101 3.73 15.30 3.13
CA SER A 101 4.70 16.38 3.18
C SER A 101 4.93 16.97 4.58
N PRO A 102 3.95 16.96 5.49
CA PRO A 102 4.21 17.44 6.84
C PRO A 102 5.16 16.58 7.66
N TYR A 103 5.46 15.39 7.18
CA TYR A 103 6.28 14.45 7.94
C TYR A 103 7.64 14.31 7.29
N SER A 104 8.67 14.16 8.10
CA SER A 104 10.02 13.96 7.57
C SER A 104 10.24 12.49 7.28
N ILE A 105 10.26 12.14 6.02
CA ILE A 105 10.43 10.76 5.62
C ILE A 105 11.71 10.62 4.81
N GLY A 106 12.73 10.12 5.48
CA GLY A 106 14.00 9.84 4.82
C GLY A 106 14.17 8.36 4.63
N GLN A 107 15.40 7.95 4.40
CA GLN A 107 15.65 6.54 4.12
C GLN A 107 15.36 5.66 5.32
N LEU A 108 15.68 6.09 6.52
CA LEU A 108 15.42 5.26 7.68
C LEU A 108 13.94 4.99 7.85
N GLU A 109 13.14 6.04 7.75
CA GLU A 109 11.70 5.88 7.88
C GLU A 109 11.14 4.98 6.79
N ARG A 110 11.63 5.16 5.57
CA ARG A 110 11.22 4.32 4.46
C ARG A 110 11.58 2.86 4.72
N ASP A 111 12.79 2.62 5.19
CA ASP A 111 13.25 1.25 5.41
C ASP A 111 12.47 0.57 6.53
N ARG A 112 12.18 1.30 7.61
CA ARG A 112 11.41 0.72 8.70
C ARG A 112 9.98 0.42 8.27
N TRP A 113 9.39 1.33 7.51
CA TRP A 113 8.04 1.13 7.00
C TRP A 113 7.98 -0.12 6.14
N LEU A 114 8.93 -0.26 5.24
CA LEU A 114 8.97 -1.42 4.37
C LEU A 114 9.23 -2.70 5.14
N PHE A 115 10.05 -2.63 6.16
CA PHE A 115 10.30 -3.81 6.97
C PHE A 115 8.98 -4.38 7.52
N HIS A 116 8.16 -3.51 8.10
CA HIS A 116 6.90 -3.99 8.66
C HIS A 116 5.90 -4.39 7.59
N MET A 117 5.87 -3.66 6.49
CA MET A 117 4.94 -3.99 5.44
C MET A 117 5.31 -5.30 4.77
N ARG A 118 6.58 -5.53 4.55
CA ARG A 118 7.01 -6.79 3.94
C ARG A 118 6.71 -7.97 4.85
N ALA A 119 6.91 -7.80 6.14
CA ALA A 119 6.58 -8.87 7.07
C ALA A 119 5.09 -9.17 7.02
N ALA A 120 4.27 -8.15 6.98
CA ALA A 120 2.83 -8.34 6.91
C ALA A 120 2.43 -9.06 5.62
N ILE A 121 3.04 -8.69 4.52
CA ILE A 121 2.74 -9.33 3.24
C ILE A 121 3.15 -10.80 3.27
N ASP A 122 4.33 -11.09 3.80
CA ASP A 122 4.82 -12.46 3.84
C ASP A 122 3.96 -13.34 4.71
N GLU A 123 3.35 -12.77 5.74
CA GLU A 123 2.50 -13.54 6.64
C GLU A 123 1.05 -13.58 6.18
N SER A 124 0.75 -12.95 5.07
CA SER A 124 -0.64 -12.80 4.65
C SER A 124 -1.28 -14.07 4.11
N GLY A 125 -0.46 -15.02 3.71
CA GLY A 125 -1.00 -16.25 3.12
C GLY A 125 -1.31 -16.14 1.65
N ALA A 126 -1.04 -15.02 1.02
CA ALA A 126 -1.31 -14.87 -0.40
C ALA A 126 -0.32 -15.67 -1.24
N ASP A 127 -0.72 -15.99 -2.45
CA ASP A 127 0.14 -16.69 -3.39
C ASP A 127 1.41 -15.87 -3.65
N SER A 128 2.46 -16.54 -4.07
CA SER A 128 3.72 -15.87 -4.29
C SER A 128 3.62 -14.76 -5.33
N ASP A 129 2.84 -14.98 -6.38
CA ASP A 129 2.67 -13.92 -7.39
C ASP A 129 2.02 -12.69 -6.80
N ILE A 130 1.03 -12.89 -5.96
CA ILE A 130 0.35 -11.78 -5.30
C ILE A 130 1.30 -11.07 -4.36
N ARG A 131 2.07 -11.84 -3.59
CA ARG A 131 3.02 -11.23 -2.67
C ARG A 131 4.05 -10.41 -3.43
N GLU A 132 4.51 -10.92 -4.55
CA GLU A 132 5.48 -10.19 -5.35
C GLU A 132 4.90 -8.86 -5.84
N CYS A 133 3.66 -8.87 -6.28
CA CYS A 133 3.00 -7.63 -6.70
C CYS A 133 2.92 -6.64 -5.57
N LEU A 134 2.53 -7.12 -4.40
CA LEU A 134 2.40 -6.24 -3.25
C LEU A 134 3.75 -5.66 -2.86
N HIS A 135 4.79 -6.51 -2.81
CA HIS A 135 6.13 -6.03 -2.48
C HIS A 135 6.61 -4.98 -3.47
N GLU A 136 6.39 -5.23 -4.74
CA GLU A 136 6.84 -4.31 -5.77
C GLU A 136 6.16 -2.95 -5.62
N TYR A 137 4.85 -2.98 -5.45
CA TYR A 137 4.13 -1.72 -5.30
C TYR A 137 4.53 -0.98 -4.02
N MET A 138 4.64 -1.71 -2.92
CA MET A 138 4.94 -1.06 -1.65
C MET A 138 6.33 -0.44 -1.66
N THR A 139 7.29 -1.11 -2.29
CA THR A 139 8.64 -0.55 -2.40
C THR A 139 8.61 0.74 -3.20
N MET A 140 7.91 0.73 -4.32
CA MET A 140 7.81 1.92 -5.15
C MET A 140 7.10 3.05 -4.41
N ALA A 141 6.02 2.73 -3.72
CA ALA A 141 5.26 3.74 -3.03
C ALA A 141 6.04 4.34 -1.87
N ALA A 142 6.74 3.50 -1.12
CA ALA A 142 7.53 4.00 -0.01
C ALA A 142 8.64 4.92 -0.49
N ASP A 143 9.28 4.55 -1.58
CA ASP A 143 10.29 5.42 -2.17
C ASP A 143 9.70 6.76 -2.57
N ALA A 144 8.51 6.74 -3.14
CA ALA A 144 7.88 7.96 -3.59
C ALA A 144 7.50 8.89 -2.44
N MET A 145 7.33 8.34 -1.26
CA MET A 145 6.97 9.16 -0.10
C MET A 145 8.17 9.85 0.54
N ARG A 146 9.38 9.45 0.19
CA ARG A 146 10.56 10.11 0.76
C ARG A 146 10.56 11.57 0.39
N ASN A 147 10.75 12.41 1.37
CA ASN A 147 10.77 13.85 1.14
C ASN A 147 11.91 14.54 1.84
N VAL A 148 12.82 13.78 2.43
CA VAL A 148 14.00 14.33 3.08
C VAL A 148 15.20 13.59 2.53
N GLU A 149 16.19 14.33 2.09
CA GLU A 149 17.40 13.70 1.61
C GLU A 149 18.35 13.42 2.74
N GLU A 150 18.96 12.24 2.68
CA GLU A 150 19.95 11.90 3.66
C GLU A 150 21.19 12.71 3.39
N VAL A 151 21.65 13.42 4.37
CA VAL A 151 22.90 14.15 4.22
C VAL A 151 24.01 13.15 4.50
N PRO A 152 24.95 12.99 3.59
CA PRO A 152 26.03 12.05 3.83
C PRO A 152 26.76 12.39 5.10
N ALA A 153 27.15 11.38 5.82
CA ALA A 153 27.87 11.59 7.04
C ALA A 153 29.11 12.40 6.74
N GLY A 154 29.36 13.35 7.52
CA GLY A 154 30.52 14.20 7.31
C GLY A 154 30.26 15.29 6.32
N GLY A 155 29.12 15.26 5.69
CA GLY A 155 28.80 16.32 4.75
C GLY A 155 28.20 17.48 5.43
#